data_0956d155fba0df119100e5afc3ccf052
#
_entry.id   0956d155fba0df119100e5afc3ccf052
#
_cell.length_a   1.000
_cell.length_b   1.000
_cell.length_c   1.000
_cell.angle_alpha   90.00
_cell.angle_beta   90.00
_cell.angle_gamma   90.00
#
_symmetry.space_group_name_H-M   'P 1'
#
loop_
_entity.id
_entity.type
_entity.pdbx_description
1 polymer ?
#
loop_
_entity_poly.entity_id
_entity_poly.type
_entity_poly.pdbx_seq_one_letter_code
_entity_poly.pdbx_strand_id
1 'polypeptide(L)'
;MRLNNRNKAGFYNFISTSILLIFVLGCGAFILELFKFDMLNESVSTLLLIIPGFFGLIFYLRGRQIFEYDSEGEALHFKNRNVLSYEKPINDEFPKYKMISYEVIDALIFTRLYVNLSSKKNKVITLKYDVSYLNKKELKDLKTSLSKVIKENKEIKREPIN
;
A
#
# COMPACT_ATOMS: atom_id res chain seq x y z
N MET A 1 -11.25 -8.72 14.14
CA MET A 1 -10.45 -7.48 14.16
C MET A 1 -10.68 -6.72 12.88
N ARG A 2 -10.98 -5.43 12.96
CA ARG A 2 -11.08 -4.54 11.80
C ARG A 2 -9.97 -3.50 11.83
N LEU A 3 -9.27 -3.33 10.72
CA LEU A 3 -8.26 -2.32 10.52
C LEU A 3 -8.59 -1.57 9.23
N ASN A 4 -8.59 -0.24 9.30
CA ASN A 4 -8.95 0.60 8.17
C ASN A 4 -8.25 1.96 8.29
N ASN A 5 -7.49 2.35 7.28
CA ASN A 5 -6.87 3.67 7.19
C ASN A 5 -7.60 4.63 6.22
N ARG A 6 -8.84 4.31 5.83
CA ARG A 6 -9.66 5.10 4.90
C ARG A 6 -9.90 6.53 5.37
N ASN A 7 -9.92 6.76 6.69
CA ASN A 7 -10.05 8.10 7.28
C ASN A 7 -8.90 9.03 6.86
N LYS A 8 -7.74 8.48 6.47
CA LYS A 8 -6.59 9.23 5.97
C LYS A 8 -6.64 9.50 4.45
N ALA A 9 -7.68 9.03 3.74
CA ALA A 9 -7.79 9.17 2.29
C ALA A 9 -7.74 10.63 1.82
N GLY A 10 -8.44 11.52 2.51
CA GLY A 10 -8.43 12.96 2.20
C GLY A 10 -7.03 13.56 2.30
N PHE A 11 -6.26 13.18 3.33
CA PHE A 11 -4.89 13.62 3.52
C PHE A 11 -3.95 13.12 2.40
N TYR A 12 -4.05 11.85 2.03
CA TYR A 12 -3.24 11.30 0.94
C TYR A 12 -3.61 11.90 -0.42
N ASN A 13 -4.91 12.16 -0.64
CA ASN A 13 -5.38 12.87 -1.83
C ASN A 13 -4.79 14.27 -1.89
N PHE A 14 -4.85 15.02 -0.80
CA PHE A 14 -4.27 16.36 -0.71
C PHE A 14 -2.76 16.35 -1.02
N ILE A 15 -1.98 15.45 -0.40
CA ILE A 15 -0.54 15.33 -0.67
C ILE A 15 -0.29 15.05 -2.15
N SER A 16 -0.97 14.05 -2.70
CA SER A 16 -0.78 13.63 -4.09
C SER A 16 -1.12 14.76 -5.07
N THR A 17 -2.22 15.47 -4.85
CA THR A 17 -2.63 16.62 -5.66
C THR A 17 -1.64 17.77 -5.53
N SER A 18 -1.12 18.03 -4.33
CA SER A 18 -0.11 19.07 -4.10
C SER A 18 1.20 18.76 -4.83
N ILE A 19 1.67 17.52 -4.76
CA ILE A 19 2.88 17.09 -5.50
C ILE A 19 2.67 17.30 -7.01
N LEU A 20 1.52 16.87 -7.54
CA LEU A 20 1.20 17.04 -8.95
C LEU A 20 1.14 18.52 -9.35
N LEU A 21 0.50 19.36 -8.55
CA LEU A 21 0.39 20.81 -8.82
C LEU A 21 1.77 21.47 -8.86
N ILE A 22 2.62 21.20 -7.85
CA ILE A 22 3.97 21.77 -7.79
C ILE A 22 4.81 21.27 -8.97
N PHE A 23 4.66 20.00 -9.36
CA PHE A 23 5.34 19.45 -10.52
C PHE A 23 4.93 20.15 -11.83
N VAL A 24 3.63 20.37 -12.03
CA VAL A 24 3.10 21.09 -13.22
C VAL A 24 3.61 22.53 -13.25
N LEU A 25 3.60 23.22 -12.10
CA LEU A 25 4.14 24.59 -11.99
C LEU A 25 5.65 24.61 -12.27
N GLY A 26 6.39 23.62 -11.77
CA GLY A 26 7.82 23.46 -12.05
C GLY A 26 8.11 23.24 -13.53
N CYS A 27 7.31 22.39 -14.20
CA CYS A 27 7.40 22.22 -15.66
C CYS A 27 7.14 23.53 -16.41
N GLY A 28 6.12 24.29 -16.01
CA GLY A 28 5.81 25.59 -16.59
C GLY A 28 6.97 26.59 -16.42
N ALA A 29 7.50 26.70 -15.20
CA ALA A 29 8.65 27.58 -14.92
C ALA A 29 9.88 27.19 -15.75
N PHE A 30 10.19 25.90 -15.82
CA PHE A 30 11.30 25.39 -16.62
C PHE A 30 11.15 25.70 -18.12
N ILE A 31 9.94 25.53 -18.68
CA ILE A 31 9.65 25.87 -20.08
C ILE A 31 9.82 27.36 -20.33
N LEU A 32 9.33 28.22 -19.43
CA LEU A 32 9.49 29.68 -19.57
C LEU A 32 10.97 30.07 -19.57
N GLU A 33 11.78 29.46 -18.73
CA GLU A 33 13.23 29.70 -18.70
C GLU A 33 13.92 29.31 -20.00
N LEU A 34 13.51 28.19 -20.63
CA LEU A 34 14.00 27.80 -21.96
C LEU A 34 13.72 28.83 -23.05
N PHE A 35 12.65 29.62 -22.93
CA PHE A 35 12.32 30.72 -23.83
C PHE A 35 13.00 32.04 -23.45
N LYS A 36 13.99 32.01 -22.55
CA LYS A 36 14.80 33.17 -22.12
C LYS A 36 13.96 34.28 -21.46
N PHE A 37 12.94 33.93 -20.71
CA PHE A 37 12.21 34.91 -19.90
C PHE A 37 13.00 35.40 -18.68
N ASP A 38 14.12 34.74 -18.37
CA ASP A 38 15.10 35.11 -17.31
C ASP A 38 14.47 35.49 -15.96
N MET A 39 13.34 34.84 -15.65
CA MET A 39 12.54 35.11 -14.44
C MET A 39 13.10 34.38 -13.20
N LEU A 40 13.75 33.25 -13.38
CA LEU A 40 14.28 32.41 -12.33
C LEU A 40 15.73 32.03 -12.68
N ASN A 41 16.54 31.80 -11.65
CA ASN A 41 17.87 31.23 -11.85
C ASN A 41 17.70 29.76 -12.36
N GLU A 42 18.52 29.34 -13.33
CA GLU A 42 18.53 28.00 -13.92
C GLU A 42 18.52 26.88 -12.84
N SER A 43 19.27 27.08 -11.75
CA SER A 43 19.32 26.16 -10.62
C SER A 43 17.96 26.04 -9.90
N VAL A 44 17.21 27.13 -9.79
CA VAL A 44 15.90 27.16 -9.11
C VAL A 44 14.85 26.46 -9.95
N SER A 45 14.81 26.74 -11.26
CA SER A 45 13.87 26.08 -12.18
C SER A 45 14.09 24.57 -12.26
N THR A 46 15.34 24.14 -12.25
CA THR A 46 15.72 22.71 -12.21
C THR A 46 15.28 22.04 -10.88
N LEU A 47 15.47 22.71 -9.73
CA LEU A 47 15.04 22.19 -8.43
C LEU A 47 13.53 22.07 -8.32
N LEU A 48 12.78 23.01 -8.91
CA LEU A 48 11.31 22.96 -8.96
C LEU A 48 10.75 21.74 -9.72
N LEU A 49 11.55 21.13 -10.58
CA LEU A 49 11.25 19.90 -11.30
C LEU A 49 11.69 18.66 -10.51
N ILE A 50 12.94 18.65 -10.04
CA ILE A 50 13.54 17.46 -9.40
C ILE A 50 12.87 17.13 -8.07
N ILE A 51 12.61 18.14 -7.24
CA ILE A 51 12.06 17.90 -5.89
C ILE A 51 10.66 17.25 -5.94
N PRO A 52 9.65 17.82 -6.62
CA PRO A 52 8.34 17.19 -6.69
C PRO A 52 8.36 15.87 -7.45
N GLY A 53 9.20 15.74 -8.48
CA GLY A 53 9.42 14.48 -9.19
C GLY A 53 9.92 13.37 -8.26
N PHE A 54 10.89 13.68 -7.40
CA PHE A 54 11.40 12.75 -6.40
C PHE A 54 10.33 12.34 -5.38
N PHE A 55 9.57 13.29 -4.83
CA PHE A 55 8.47 12.98 -3.91
C PHE A 55 7.35 12.19 -4.60
N GLY A 56 7.04 12.51 -5.86
CA GLY A 56 6.08 11.76 -6.67
C GLY A 56 6.52 10.30 -6.87
N LEU A 57 7.81 10.10 -7.15
CA LEU A 57 8.39 8.76 -7.28
C LEU A 57 8.30 7.97 -5.96
N ILE A 58 8.64 8.59 -4.82
CA ILE A 58 8.51 7.94 -3.51
C ILE A 58 7.05 7.58 -3.26
N PHE A 59 6.12 8.50 -3.52
CA PHE A 59 4.69 8.27 -3.32
C PHE A 59 4.18 7.10 -4.17
N TYR A 60 4.65 7.00 -5.41
CA TYR A 60 4.35 5.89 -6.33
C TYR A 60 4.94 4.56 -5.85
N LEU A 61 6.21 4.54 -5.45
CA LEU A 61 6.91 3.33 -5.01
C LEU A 61 6.33 2.75 -3.71
N ARG A 62 5.79 3.59 -2.83
CA ARG A 62 5.08 3.17 -1.61
C ARG A 62 3.82 2.38 -1.90
N GLY A 63 3.30 2.46 -3.12
CA GLY A 63 2.14 1.71 -3.58
C GLY A 63 0.82 2.26 -3.05
N ARG A 64 -0.16 1.39 -2.88
CA ARG A 64 -1.55 1.76 -2.58
C ARG A 64 -1.71 2.32 -1.17
N GLN A 65 -2.39 3.47 -1.06
CA GLN A 65 -2.50 4.24 0.16
C GLN A 65 -3.57 3.71 1.12
N ILE A 66 -4.65 3.17 0.58
CA ILE A 66 -5.79 2.70 1.37
C ILE A 66 -5.72 1.20 1.52
N PHE A 67 -5.65 0.76 2.77
CA PHE A 67 -5.65 -0.65 3.15
C PHE A 67 -6.76 -0.88 4.18
N GLU A 68 -7.59 -1.87 3.91
CA GLU A 68 -8.65 -2.31 4.81
C GLU A 68 -8.47 -3.82 5.03
N TYR A 69 -8.60 -4.23 6.27
CA TYR A 69 -8.51 -5.63 6.69
C TYR A 69 -9.63 -5.93 7.68
N ASP A 70 -10.33 -7.02 7.43
CA ASP A 70 -11.32 -7.55 8.36
C ASP A 70 -11.12 -9.05 8.56
N SER A 71 -11.03 -9.47 9.81
CA SER A 71 -10.92 -10.86 10.23
C SER A 71 -12.09 -11.30 11.13
N GLU A 72 -13.20 -10.59 11.13
CA GLU A 72 -14.41 -11.02 11.78
C GLU A 72 -15.08 -12.13 10.96
N GLY A 73 -15.76 -13.07 11.63
CA GLY A 73 -16.33 -14.24 10.96
C GLY A 73 -15.30 -15.27 10.47
N GLU A 74 -15.68 -16.09 9.50
CA GLU A 74 -14.92 -17.24 9.01
C GLU A 74 -13.99 -16.90 7.82
N ALA A 75 -14.15 -15.71 7.23
CA ALA A 75 -13.37 -15.24 6.10
C ALA A 75 -12.44 -14.10 6.50
N LEU A 76 -11.34 -13.96 5.76
CA LEU A 76 -10.48 -12.78 5.77
C LEU A 76 -10.80 -11.92 4.57
N HIS A 77 -11.01 -10.63 4.80
CA HIS A 77 -11.24 -9.64 3.75
C HIS A 77 -10.07 -8.68 3.71
N PHE A 78 -9.54 -8.49 2.50
CA PHE A 78 -8.47 -7.53 2.23
C PHE A 78 -8.89 -6.61 1.11
N LYS A 79 -8.81 -5.30 1.35
CA LYS A 79 -8.99 -4.28 0.30
C LYS A 79 -7.76 -3.39 0.26
N ASN A 80 -7.23 -3.19 -0.94
CA ASN A 80 -6.08 -2.33 -1.14
C ASN A 80 -6.27 -1.52 -2.43
N ARG A 81 -6.30 -0.19 -2.31
CA ARG A 81 -6.60 0.72 -3.42
C ARG A 81 -5.81 2.02 -3.35
N ASN A 82 -5.58 2.61 -4.50
CA ASN A 82 -5.03 3.95 -4.63
C ASN A 82 -6.10 5.02 -4.35
N VAL A 83 -5.68 6.19 -3.92
CA VAL A 83 -6.57 7.35 -3.73
C VAL A 83 -6.92 7.99 -5.07
N LEU A 84 -5.94 8.14 -5.97
CA LEU A 84 -6.08 8.84 -7.26
C LEU A 84 -6.09 7.91 -8.47
N SER A 85 -5.78 6.63 -8.31
CA SER A 85 -5.65 5.73 -9.46
C SER A 85 -7.01 5.22 -9.92
N TYR A 86 -7.18 5.15 -11.23
CA TYR A 86 -8.28 4.46 -11.88
C TYR A 86 -8.05 2.94 -11.94
N GLU A 87 -6.96 2.45 -11.37
CA GLU A 87 -6.70 1.01 -11.28
C GLU A 87 -7.77 0.32 -10.45
N LYS A 88 -8.16 -0.87 -10.91
CA LYS A 88 -9.10 -1.71 -10.18
C LYS A 88 -8.57 -1.98 -8.76
N PRO A 89 -9.37 -1.69 -7.73
CA PRO A 89 -8.97 -1.99 -6.35
C PRO A 89 -8.79 -3.50 -6.17
N ILE A 90 -7.80 -3.89 -5.40
CA ILE A 90 -7.70 -5.25 -4.91
C ILE A 90 -8.79 -5.42 -3.85
N ASN A 91 -9.59 -6.45 -4.01
CA ASN A 91 -10.65 -6.83 -3.05
C ASN A 91 -10.68 -8.36 -3.01
N ASP A 92 -9.95 -8.92 -2.06
CA ASP A 92 -9.82 -10.34 -1.89
C ASP A 92 -10.57 -10.80 -0.64
N GLU A 93 -11.30 -11.88 -0.79
CA GLU A 93 -12.00 -12.57 0.29
C GLU A 93 -11.69 -14.06 0.21
N PHE A 94 -11.27 -14.65 1.32
CA PHE A 94 -10.99 -16.06 1.40
C PHE A 94 -11.18 -16.60 2.82
N PRO A 95 -11.57 -17.88 2.96
CA PRO A 95 -11.72 -18.52 4.25
C PRO A 95 -10.41 -18.58 5.03
N LYS A 96 -10.47 -18.35 6.34
CA LYS A 96 -9.30 -18.36 7.23
C LYS A 96 -8.48 -19.63 7.12
N TYR A 97 -9.13 -20.80 7.03
CA TYR A 97 -8.45 -22.09 6.94
C TYR A 97 -7.52 -22.27 5.73
N LYS A 98 -7.71 -21.45 4.68
CA LYS A 98 -6.83 -21.47 3.51
C LYS A 98 -5.49 -20.76 3.74
N MET A 99 -5.38 -19.92 4.76
CA MET A 99 -4.17 -19.19 5.05
C MET A 99 -3.08 -20.10 5.61
N ILE A 100 -1.94 -20.16 4.93
CA ILE A 100 -0.78 -21.00 5.31
C ILE A 100 0.23 -20.18 6.09
N SER A 101 0.63 -19.03 5.54
CA SER A 101 1.65 -18.16 6.09
C SER A 101 1.48 -16.73 5.59
N TYR A 102 2.17 -15.82 6.24
CA TYR A 102 2.35 -14.46 5.71
C TYR A 102 3.80 -14.02 5.91
N GLU A 103 4.21 -13.06 5.10
CA GLU A 103 5.49 -12.40 5.19
C GLU A 103 5.29 -10.89 5.06
N VAL A 104 6.03 -10.11 5.82
CA VAL A 104 6.03 -8.64 5.72
C VAL A 104 7.45 -8.21 5.37
N ILE A 105 7.62 -7.69 4.17
CA ILE A 105 8.87 -7.08 3.71
C ILE A 105 8.79 -5.59 4.01
N ASP A 106 9.65 -5.15 4.91
CA ASP A 106 9.77 -3.75 5.32
C ASP A 106 11.07 -3.18 4.77
N ALA A 107 10.96 -2.43 3.68
CA ALA A 107 12.07 -1.73 3.05
C ALA A 107 12.03 -0.24 3.42
N LEU A 108 13.13 0.49 3.18
CA LEU A 108 13.26 1.90 3.54
C LEU A 108 12.11 2.78 3.02
N ILE A 109 11.61 2.49 1.81
CA ILE A 109 10.62 3.31 1.11
C ILE A 109 9.22 2.69 1.20
N PHE A 110 9.10 1.35 1.20
CA PHE A 110 7.82 0.66 1.15
C PHE A 110 7.76 -0.52 2.11
N THR A 111 6.55 -0.84 2.55
CA THR A 111 6.23 -2.04 3.32
C THR A 111 5.17 -2.84 2.59
N ARG A 112 5.42 -4.13 2.36
CA ARG A 112 4.53 -5.04 1.63
C ARG A 112 4.18 -6.26 2.46
N LEU A 113 2.91 -6.64 2.40
CA LEU A 113 2.40 -7.87 2.99
C LEU A 113 2.18 -8.91 1.88
N TYR A 114 2.76 -10.08 2.06
CA TYR A 114 2.51 -11.26 1.24
C TYR A 114 1.73 -12.28 2.05
N VAL A 115 0.64 -12.78 1.51
CA VAL A 115 -0.22 -13.78 2.15
C VAL A 115 -0.26 -15.02 1.28
N ASN A 116 0.18 -16.15 1.84
CA ASN A 116 0.21 -17.42 1.16
C ASN A 116 -1.03 -18.26 1.50
N LEU A 117 -1.75 -18.66 0.47
CA LEU A 117 -2.99 -19.42 0.57
C LEU A 117 -2.84 -20.83 -0.02
N SER A 118 -3.50 -21.80 0.60
CA SER A 118 -3.67 -23.13 0.03
C SER A 118 -4.66 -23.10 -1.13
N SER A 119 -4.26 -23.67 -2.28
CA SER A 119 -5.11 -23.81 -3.44
C SER A 119 -5.15 -25.29 -3.90
N LYS A 120 -6.34 -25.76 -4.25
CA LYS A 120 -6.50 -27.12 -4.80
C LYS A 120 -5.76 -27.32 -6.12
N LYS A 121 -5.65 -26.26 -6.93
CA LYS A 121 -5.09 -26.34 -8.29
C LYS A 121 -3.58 -26.06 -8.33
N ASN A 122 -3.07 -25.10 -7.55
CA ASN A 122 -1.70 -24.59 -7.66
C ASN A 122 -0.88 -24.77 -6.37
N LYS A 123 -1.28 -25.64 -5.45
CA LYS A 123 -0.65 -25.86 -4.12
C LYS A 123 -0.57 -24.61 -3.23
N VAL A 124 0.01 -23.50 -3.72
CA VAL A 124 0.14 -22.23 -2.98
C VAL A 124 -0.12 -21.06 -3.93
N ILE A 125 -0.93 -20.10 -3.49
CA ILE A 125 -1.15 -18.80 -4.15
C ILE A 125 -0.65 -17.72 -3.20
N THR A 126 0.17 -16.79 -3.70
CA THR A 126 0.66 -15.64 -2.94
C THR A 126 -0.10 -14.38 -3.37
N LEU A 127 -0.79 -13.76 -2.43
CA LEU A 127 -1.42 -12.45 -2.60
C LEU A 127 -0.50 -11.38 -2.04
N LYS A 128 -0.46 -10.20 -2.70
CA LYS A 128 0.39 -9.08 -2.35
C LYS A 128 -0.44 -7.85 -2.04
N TYR A 129 -0.14 -7.19 -0.93
CA TYR A 129 -0.78 -5.95 -0.49
C TYR A 129 0.25 -4.90 -0.12
N ASP A 130 -0.01 -3.64 -0.48
CA ASP A 130 0.81 -2.50 -0.07
C ASP A 130 0.30 -2.00 1.29
N VAL A 131 1.17 -2.02 2.30
CA VAL A 131 0.85 -1.63 3.69
C VAL A 131 1.75 -0.51 4.20
N SER A 132 2.44 0.19 3.28
CA SER A 132 3.41 1.26 3.58
C SER A 132 2.82 2.45 4.34
N TYR A 133 1.51 2.63 4.29
CA TYR A 133 0.80 3.75 4.90
C TYR A 133 0.12 3.40 6.23
N LEU A 134 0.33 2.17 6.72
CA LEU A 134 -0.03 1.80 8.09
C LEU A 134 1.00 2.36 9.07
N ASN A 135 0.53 2.79 10.23
CA ASN A 135 1.45 3.15 11.31
C ASN A 135 2.00 1.88 12.00
N LYS A 136 3.02 2.04 12.84
CA LYS A 136 3.68 0.93 13.53
C LYS A 136 2.71 0.10 14.40
N LYS A 137 1.73 0.75 15.03
CA LYS A 137 0.70 0.08 15.84
C LYS A 137 -0.24 -0.73 14.94
N GLU A 138 -0.78 -0.11 13.90
CA GLU A 138 -1.66 -0.78 12.92
C GLU A 138 -0.96 -1.99 12.29
N LEU A 139 0.32 -1.87 11.93
CA LEU A 139 1.09 -2.98 11.36
C LEU A 139 1.34 -4.10 12.37
N LYS A 140 1.61 -3.76 13.63
CA LYS A 140 1.75 -4.75 14.71
C LYS A 140 0.46 -5.49 14.97
N ASP A 141 -0.66 -4.78 15.04
CA ASP A 141 -1.98 -5.36 15.27
C ASP A 141 -2.38 -6.29 14.12
N LEU A 142 -2.09 -5.89 12.86
CA LEU A 142 -2.27 -6.73 11.69
C LEU A 142 -1.46 -8.03 11.78
N LYS A 143 -0.15 -7.93 12.07
CA LYS A 143 0.73 -9.10 12.25
C LYS A 143 0.21 -10.04 13.35
N THR A 144 -0.23 -9.49 14.47
CA THR A 144 -0.79 -10.27 15.58
C THR A 144 -2.06 -11.02 15.16
N SER A 145 -2.97 -10.34 14.46
CA SER A 145 -4.20 -10.96 13.95
C SER A 145 -3.92 -12.10 12.96
N LEU A 146 -3.03 -11.87 12.00
CA LEU A 146 -2.64 -12.89 11.02
C LEU A 146 -1.93 -14.09 11.67
N SER A 147 -1.07 -13.84 12.66
CA SER A 147 -0.39 -14.90 13.41
C SER A 147 -1.40 -15.77 14.19
N LYS A 148 -2.44 -15.15 14.75
CA LYS A 148 -3.50 -15.87 15.45
C LYS A 148 -4.24 -16.82 14.51
N VAL A 149 -4.63 -16.34 13.32
CA VAL A 149 -5.29 -17.18 12.30
C VAL A 149 -4.43 -18.38 11.90
N ILE A 150 -3.12 -18.18 11.70
CA ILE A 150 -2.21 -19.27 11.33
C ILE A 150 -2.08 -20.27 12.48
N LYS A 151 -2.01 -19.81 13.72
CA LYS A 151 -1.93 -20.68 14.90
C LYS A 151 -3.17 -21.55 15.00
N GLU A 152 -4.36 -20.97 14.92
CA GLU A 152 -5.65 -21.69 14.91
C GLU A 152 -5.71 -22.73 13.78
N ASN A 153 -5.29 -22.38 12.56
CA ASN A 153 -5.23 -23.32 11.44
C ASN A 153 -4.27 -24.50 11.67
N LYS A 154 -3.18 -24.29 12.40
CA LYS A 154 -2.21 -25.36 12.72
C LYS A 154 -2.75 -26.29 13.81
N GLU A 155 -3.49 -25.76 14.78
CA GLU A 155 -4.13 -26.52 15.84
C GLU A 155 -5.21 -27.44 15.26
N ILE A 156 -6.11 -26.90 14.43
CA ILE A 156 -7.16 -27.71 13.74
C ILE A 156 -6.57 -28.86 12.91
N LYS A 157 -5.41 -28.64 12.27
CA LYS A 157 -4.74 -29.69 11.49
C LYS A 157 -4.04 -30.75 12.33
N ARG A 158 -3.81 -30.52 13.62
CA ARG A 158 -3.13 -31.44 14.54
C ARG A 158 -4.13 -32.30 15.33
N GLU A 159 -5.37 -31.87 15.46
CA GLU A 159 -6.40 -32.69 16.08
C GLU A 159 -6.73 -33.85 15.13
N PRO A 160 -6.43 -35.11 15.50
CA PRO A 160 -6.82 -36.26 14.69
C PRO A 160 -8.34 -36.32 14.66
N ILE A 161 -8.90 -36.46 13.47
CA ILE A 161 -10.33 -36.76 13.31
C ILE A 161 -10.54 -38.14 13.93
N ASN A 162 -11.08 -38.13 15.18
CA ASN A 162 -11.58 -39.37 15.81
C ASN A 162 -12.88 -39.82 15.14
#